data_cba799acc3bd186ce56848ca6609199f
#
_entry.id   cba799acc3bd186ce56848ca6609199f
#
_cell.length_a   1.000
_cell.length_b   1.000
_cell.length_c   1.000
_cell.angle_alpha   90.00
_cell.angle_beta   90.00
_cell.angle_gamma   90.00
#
_symmetry.space_group_name_H-M   'P 1'
#
loop_
_entity.id
_entity.type
_entity.pdbx_description
1 polymer ?
#
loop_
_entity_poly.entity_id
_entity_poly.type
_entity_poly.pdbx_seq_one_letter_code
_entity_poly.pdbx_strand_id
1 'polypeptide(L)'
;YKRVVRYTLIEDGDYNDACKIYRDYVREQGNFCTLNEKASRVASVDNLIGCSFIHKGIKTFVQPESDFFDPENPEKNNHLTTFAQRTKEIRELHEQGVEKLYLHLDGWAQPGYDNQHPDYLPACKEAGGWEDMKELADTMHECGYMFGIHDQYRDFYKAAPSFDENYACRLPDGSIPEHQRWAGGPQSYLCATQAPYYVKRNFTEIKKHGIRLDGAYLDVFTCNEGDECDNPEHRMTRRECYEFRGRCFEYLLSQGILPSSEEVSDWAVPSLVFCHYAPYDFMMKKPGTPKEGVPVPLYNLVYHDCVIQPWMMDKVSEAENYMLYALLNGGAPYLIRDAAYPNIDGAFDDNVTLSRKEEIERSKAVTELHKQVAKCEMLHHEMVNGDYMVQETTFSDGTGVRVDFRKQMYQIFHK
;
A
#
# COMPACT_ATOMS: atom_id res chain seq x y z
N TYR A 1 -15.17 -25.97 -14.02
CA TYR A 1 -13.76 -25.60 -13.83
C TYR A 1 -12.98 -26.78 -13.29
N LYS A 2 -11.76 -27.03 -13.85
CA LYS A 2 -10.81 -27.97 -13.27
C LYS A 2 -10.26 -27.36 -11.98
N ARG A 3 -10.43 -28.06 -10.87
CA ARG A 3 -9.84 -27.71 -9.57
C ARG A 3 -8.79 -28.75 -9.22
N VAL A 4 -7.66 -28.31 -8.66
CA VAL A 4 -6.59 -29.18 -8.22
C VAL A 4 -6.37 -28.89 -6.74
N VAL A 5 -6.25 -29.95 -5.94
CA VAL A 5 -5.85 -29.88 -4.53
C VAL A 5 -4.58 -30.68 -4.38
N ARG A 6 -3.57 -30.08 -3.75
CA ARG A 6 -2.30 -30.74 -3.41
C ARG A 6 -2.24 -30.88 -1.89
N TYR A 7 -1.98 -32.09 -1.42
CA TYR A 7 -1.72 -32.37 -0.02
C TYR A 7 -0.24 -32.67 0.16
N THR A 8 0.37 -32.09 1.19
CA THR A 8 1.74 -32.41 1.60
C THR A 8 1.69 -32.82 3.06
N LEU A 9 2.20 -33.99 3.38
CA LEU A 9 2.31 -34.49 4.75
C LEU A 9 3.66 -34.03 5.30
N ILE A 10 3.66 -33.43 6.47
CA ILE A 10 4.85 -32.96 7.18
C ILE A 10 4.91 -33.76 8.48
N GLU A 11 5.98 -34.52 8.68
CA GLU A 11 6.22 -35.26 9.91
C GLU A 11 6.95 -34.35 10.90
N ASP A 12 6.37 -34.14 12.09
CA ASP A 12 6.89 -33.28 13.15
C ASP A 12 7.19 -31.82 12.74
N GLY A 13 6.54 -31.34 11.66
CA GLY A 13 6.71 -29.97 11.15
C GLY A 13 5.75 -28.96 11.74
N ASP A 14 6.06 -27.69 11.58
CA ASP A 14 5.25 -26.56 12.02
C ASP A 14 4.83 -25.63 10.83
N TYR A 15 4.32 -24.43 11.16
CA TYR A 15 3.93 -23.45 10.13
C TYR A 15 5.12 -22.90 9.32
N ASN A 16 6.36 -22.90 9.86
CA ASN A 16 7.54 -22.52 9.11
C ASN A 16 7.78 -23.48 7.95
N ASP A 17 7.71 -24.81 8.21
CA ASP A 17 7.84 -25.84 7.18
C ASP A 17 6.73 -25.73 6.14
N ALA A 18 5.48 -25.50 6.58
CA ALA A 18 4.35 -25.27 5.68
C ALA A 18 4.58 -24.07 4.76
N CYS A 19 5.11 -22.97 5.29
CA CYS A 19 5.43 -21.76 4.51
C CYS A 19 6.57 -22.04 3.50
N LYS A 20 7.61 -22.79 3.86
CA LYS A 20 8.69 -23.15 2.93
C LYS A 20 8.19 -24.03 1.79
N ILE A 21 7.36 -25.01 2.08
CA ILE A 21 6.72 -25.86 1.05
C ILE A 21 5.86 -24.99 0.11
N TYR A 22 5.10 -24.02 0.66
CA TYR A 22 4.30 -23.14 -0.17
C TYR A 22 5.17 -22.16 -0.99
N ARG A 23 6.26 -21.65 -0.41
CA ARG A 23 7.25 -20.83 -1.12
C ARG A 23 7.84 -21.56 -2.34
N ASP A 24 8.21 -22.83 -2.17
CA ASP A 24 8.71 -23.66 -3.27
C ASP A 24 7.64 -23.89 -4.34
N TYR A 25 6.40 -24.16 -3.92
CA TYR A 25 5.27 -24.31 -4.83
C TYR A 25 5.02 -23.05 -5.68
N VAL A 26 5.00 -21.86 -5.09
CA VAL A 26 4.77 -20.63 -5.86
C VAL A 26 5.92 -20.29 -6.80
N ARG A 27 7.15 -20.66 -6.44
CA ARG A 27 8.32 -20.61 -7.35
C ARG A 27 8.14 -21.54 -8.55
N GLU A 28 7.74 -22.79 -8.33
CA GLU A 28 7.43 -23.77 -9.38
C GLU A 28 6.33 -23.26 -10.33
N GLN A 29 5.36 -22.50 -9.82
CA GLN A 29 4.26 -21.92 -10.63
C GLN A 29 4.69 -20.67 -11.43
N GLY A 30 5.89 -20.12 -11.20
CA GLY A 30 6.34 -18.88 -11.85
C GLY A 30 5.69 -17.61 -11.31
N ASN A 31 5.05 -17.67 -10.15
CA ASN A 31 4.38 -16.54 -9.50
C ASN A 31 5.23 -15.92 -8.37
N PHE A 32 6.53 -16.14 -8.41
CA PHE A 32 7.48 -15.68 -7.41
C PHE A 32 8.51 -14.75 -8.07
N CYS A 33 8.76 -13.59 -7.46
CA CYS A 33 9.76 -12.64 -7.93
C CYS A 33 10.30 -11.84 -6.74
N THR A 34 11.57 -11.98 -6.46
CA THR A 34 12.25 -11.28 -5.37
C THR A 34 12.48 -9.81 -5.68
N LEU A 35 12.72 -8.98 -4.66
CA LEU A 35 13.14 -7.58 -4.82
C LEU A 35 14.47 -7.49 -5.60
N ASN A 36 15.38 -8.47 -5.45
CA ASN A 36 16.60 -8.55 -6.26
C ASN A 36 16.32 -8.76 -7.74
N GLU A 37 15.41 -9.65 -8.09
CA GLU A 37 14.98 -9.88 -9.48
C GLU A 37 14.26 -8.65 -10.04
N LYS A 38 13.40 -8.00 -9.25
CA LYS A 38 12.75 -6.73 -9.64
C LYS A 38 13.78 -5.61 -9.83
N ALA A 39 14.76 -5.48 -8.93
CA ALA A 39 15.84 -4.49 -9.04
C ALA A 39 16.71 -4.71 -10.29
N SER A 40 16.89 -5.95 -10.73
CA SER A 40 17.60 -6.24 -11.99
C SER A 40 16.86 -5.73 -13.23
N ARG A 41 15.53 -5.59 -13.15
CA ARG A 41 14.66 -5.03 -14.20
C ARG A 41 14.52 -3.50 -14.08
N VAL A 42 14.39 -3.01 -12.84
CA VAL A 42 14.15 -1.59 -12.52
C VAL A 42 15.00 -1.21 -11.30
N ALA A 43 16.17 -0.63 -11.56
CA ALA A 43 17.18 -0.35 -10.53
C ALA A 43 16.67 0.54 -9.37
N SER A 44 15.66 1.38 -9.61
CA SER A 44 15.06 2.24 -8.57
C SER A 44 14.37 1.47 -7.43
N VAL A 45 14.13 0.16 -7.55
CA VAL A 45 13.69 -0.69 -6.43
C VAL A 45 14.66 -0.57 -5.24
N ASP A 46 15.97 -0.48 -5.50
CA ASP A 46 17.00 -0.34 -4.47
C ASP A 46 16.92 1.00 -3.72
N ASN A 47 16.35 2.01 -4.35
CA ASN A 47 16.17 3.31 -3.71
C ASN A 47 15.11 3.28 -2.61
N LEU A 48 14.12 2.37 -2.69
CA LEU A 48 13.12 2.18 -1.63
C LEU A 48 13.69 1.54 -0.36
N ILE A 49 14.80 0.78 -0.49
CA ILE A 49 15.40 0.10 0.68
C ILE A 49 15.92 1.15 1.66
N GLY A 50 15.37 1.12 2.88
CA GLY A 50 15.68 2.08 3.92
C GLY A 50 14.99 3.43 3.80
N CYS A 51 13.96 3.57 2.95
CA CYS A 51 13.07 4.71 2.99
C CYS A 51 12.16 4.68 4.22
N SER A 52 11.91 5.86 4.79
CA SER A 52 10.68 6.12 5.53
C SER A 52 9.58 6.43 4.53
N PHE A 53 8.44 5.78 4.66
CA PHE A 53 7.27 6.07 3.84
C PHE A 53 6.44 7.16 4.52
N ILE A 54 5.96 8.14 3.79
CA ILE A 54 5.11 9.21 4.31
C ILE A 54 3.87 9.36 3.42
N HIS A 55 2.71 9.46 4.06
CA HIS A 55 1.44 9.68 3.37
C HIS A 55 0.94 11.11 3.62
N LYS A 56 0.64 11.84 2.55
CA LYS A 56 0.16 13.22 2.58
C LYS A 56 -0.94 13.44 1.56
N GLY A 57 -1.95 14.23 1.95
CA GLY A 57 -3.07 14.58 1.09
C GLY A 57 -3.02 16.03 0.59
N ILE A 58 -3.69 16.26 -0.53
CA ILE A 58 -3.88 17.58 -1.14
C ILE A 58 -5.32 18.04 -0.98
N LYS A 59 -6.29 17.29 -1.51
CA LYS A 59 -7.69 17.68 -1.52
C LYS A 59 -8.60 16.54 -1.13
N THR A 60 -9.48 16.79 -0.19
CA THR A 60 -10.68 16.01 0.10
C THR A 60 -11.89 16.81 -0.37
N PHE A 61 -12.79 16.17 -1.09
CA PHE A 61 -14.09 16.73 -1.46
C PHE A 61 -15.13 15.62 -1.45
N VAL A 62 -15.93 15.57 -0.38
CA VAL A 62 -16.97 14.56 -0.23
C VAL A 62 -18.25 15.05 -0.91
N GLN A 63 -18.72 14.29 -1.90
CA GLN A 63 -19.96 14.59 -2.62
C GLN A 63 -21.18 14.44 -1.68
N PRO A 64 -22.21 15.31 -1.83
CA PRO A 64 -23.41 15.22 -0.99
C PRO A 64 -24.13 13.89 -1.03
N GLU A 65 -23.98 13.14 -2.11
CA GLU A 65 -24.59 11.80 -2.32
C GLU A 65 -23.74 10.68 -1.73
N SER A 66 -22.56 10.97 -1.20
CA SER A 66 -21.69 9.99 -0.56
C SER A 66 -22.23 9.60 0.82
N ASP A 67 -22.10 8.33 1.19
CA ASP A 67 -22.35 7.85 2.56
C ASP A 67 -21.43 8.51 3.60
N PHE A 68 -20.34 9.13 3.15
CA PHE A 68 -19.36 9.82 3.96
C PHE A 68 -19.67 11.30 4.18
N PHE A 69 -20.68 11.80 3.50
CA PHE A 69 -21.03 13.21 3.65
C PHE A 69 -21.59 13.51 5.06
N ASP A 70 -20.97 14.44 5.75
CA ASP A 70 -21.41 14.92 7.06
C ASP A 70 -22.19 16.24 6.90
N PRO A 71 -23.53 16.20 6.92
CA PRO A 71 -24.35 17.39 6.78
C PRO A 71 -24.34 18.27 8.04
N GLU A 72 -23.97 17.71 9.20
CA GLU A 72 -23.94 18.42 10.47
C GLU A 72 -22.64 19.21 10.64
N ASN A 73 -21.56 18.77 10.00
CA ASN A 73 -20.24 19.40 10.02
C ASN A 73 -19.70 19.59 8.59
N PRO A 74 -20.26 20.51 7.79
CA PRO A 74 -19.91 20.67 6.37
C PRO A 74 -18.43 20.93 6.10
N GLU A 75 -17.71 21.53 7.06
CA GLU A 75 -16.27 21.78 6.97
C GLU A 75 -15.42 20.52 6.92
N LYS A 76 -15.94 19.38 7.42
CA LYS A 76 -15.25 18.08 7.37
C LYS A 76 -15.29 17.45 5.97
N ASN A 77 -16.24 17.89 5.14
CA ASN A 77 -16.39 17.36 3.78
C ASN A 77 -15.37 17.92 2.79
N ASN A 78 -14.69 19.01 3.16
CA ASN A 78 -13.77 19.70 2.27
C ASN A 78 -12.49 20.03 3.01
N HIS A 79 -11.38 19.61 2.44
CA HIS A 79 -10.05 19.95 2.93
C HIS A 79 -9.12 20.23 1.76
N LEU A 80 -8.25 21.23 1.90
CA LEU A 80 -7.27 21.60 0.90
C LEU A 80 -5.94 21.97 1.57
N THR A 81 -4.89 21.26 1.19
CA THR A 81 -3.50 21.65 1.45
C THR A 81 -2.80 21.83 0.11
N THR A 82 -2.12 22.95 -0.11
CA THR A 82 -1.50 23.23 -1.40
C THR A 82 -0.21 22.43 -1.60
N PHE A 83 0.19 22.23 -2.87
CA PHE A 83 1.48 21.62 -3.20
C PHE A 83 2.64 22.43 -2.60
N ALA A 84 2.56 23.77 -2.62
CA ALA A 84 3.58 24.63 -2.01
C ALA A 84 3.72 24.42 -0.49
N GLN A 85 2.63 24.18 0.22
CA GLN A 85 2.68 23.82 1.66
C GLN A 85 3.38 22.48 1.85
N ARG A 86 3.08 21.45 1.02
CA ARG A 86 3.75 20.15 1.07
C ARG A 86 5.25 20.26 0.71
N THR A 87 5.60 21.07 -0.27
CA THR A 87 6.99 21.38 -0.63
C THR A 87 7.78 21.90 0.57
N LYS A 88 7.18 22.83 1.33
CA LYS A 88 7.79 23.35 2.55
C LYS A 88 7.98 22.25 3.61
N GLU A 89 6.96 21.43 3.86
CA GLU A 89 7.06 20.30 4.80
C GLU A 89 8.18 19.32 4.43
N ILE A 90 8.36 19.04 3.14
CA ILE A 90 9.43 18.15 2.66
C ILE A 90 10.81 18.74 2.96
N ARG A 91 11.01 20.05 2.71
CA ARG A 91 12.26 20.73 3.04
C ARG A 91 12.55 20.69 4.55
N GLU A 92 11.53 20.89 5.38
CA GLU A 92 11.64 20.80 6.85
C GLU A 92 12.04 19.38 7.31
N LEU A 93 11.50 18.31 6.69
CA LEU A 93 11.91 16.95 7.00
C LEU A 93 13.38 16.68 6.62
N HIS A 94 13.81 17.22 5.49
CA HIS A 94 15.21 17.12 5.06
C HIS A 94 16.15 17.85 6.04
N GLU A 95 15.80 19.06 6.48
CA GLU A 95 16.53 19.82 7.49
C GLU A 95 16.58 19.11 8.87
N GLN A 96 15.56 18.32 9.20
CA GLN A 96 15.51 17.48 10.40
C GLN A 96 16.36 16.20 10.28
N GLY A 97 17.01 15.97 9.15
CA GLY A 97 17.94 14.86 8.94
C GLY A 97 17.26 13.55 8.52
N VAL A 98 16.08 13.58 7.93
CA VAL A 98 15.50 12.40 7.26
C VAL A 98 16.32 12.13 6.00
N GLU A 99 17.03 11.00 5.96
CA GLU A 99 17.98 10.70 4.89
C GLU A 99 17.29 10.17 3.61
N LYS A 100 16.32 9.27 3.77
CA LYS A 100 15.58 8.63 2.68
C LYS A 100 14.08 8.68 2.95
N LEU A 101 13.32 9.13 1.97
CA LEU A 101 11.87 9.27 2.07
C LEU A 101 11.20 8.85 0.76
N TYR A 102 10.07 8.14 0.88
CA TYR A 102 9.11 7.95 -0.20
C TYR A 102 7.82 8.69 0.16
N LEU A 103 7.42 9.66 -0.65
CA LEU A 103 6.14 10.35 -0.49
C LEU A 103 5.06 9.62 -1.28
N HIS A 104 3.98 9.22 -0.57
CA HIS A 104 2.70 8.84 -1.13
C HIS A 104 1.76 10.04 -1.08
N LEU A 105 1.43 10.60 -2.23
CA LEU A 105 0.58 11.79 -2.34
C LEU A 105 -0.81 11.40 -2.83
N ASP A 106 -1.83 11.60 -2.01
CA ASP A 106 -3.22 11.36 -2.34
C ASP A 106 -4.03 12.65 -2.57
N GLY A 107 -5.22 12.54 -3.16
CA GLY A 107 -6.10 13.66 -3.43
C GLY A 107 -5.47 14.76 -4.29
N TRP A 108 -4.39 14.48 -5.00
CA TRP A 108 -3.60 15.45 -5.76
C TRP A 108 -4.29 16.00 -7.02
N ALA A 109 -5.31 15.31 -7.47
CA ALA A 109 -6.02 15.63 -8.70
C ALA A 109 -7.23 16.54 -8.46
N GLN A 110 -7.74 17.16 -9.54
CA GLN A 110 -8.78 18.19 -9.49
C GLN A 110 -10.05 17.79 -8.71
N PRO A 111 -10.60 16.57 -8.84
CA PRO A 111 -11.77 16.17 -8.09
C PRO A 111 -11.51 15.93 -6.60
N GLY A 112 -10.26 15.69 -6.21
CA GLY A 112 -9.88 15.27 -4.87
C GLY A 112 -9.81 13.74 -4.73
N TYR A 113 -9.54 13.29 -3.49
CA TYR A 113 -9.39 11.90 -3.14
C TYR A 113 -10.65 11.09 -3.44
N ASP A 114 -10.49 9.90 -4.01
CA ASP A 114 -11.54 8.95 -4.36
C ASP A 114 -12.75 9.59 -5.07
N ASN A 115 -12.46 10.39 -6.09
CA ASN A 115 -13.48 11.13 -6.80
C ASN A 115 -13.25 11.09 -8.31
N GLN A 116 -14.31 10.86 -9.10
CA GLN A 116 -14.36 10.84 -10.56
C GLN A 116 -13.38 9.87 -11.25
N HIS A 117 -12.84 8.87 -10.55
CA HIS A 117 -12.03 7.85 -11.21
C HIS A 117 -12.84 7.14 -12.33
N PRO A 118 -12.20 6.86 -13.48
CA PRO A 118 -10.77 7.06 -13.81
C PRO A 118 -10.43 8.44 -14.42
N ASP A 119 -11.34 9.43 -14.38
CA ASP A 119 -11.17 10.76 -15.01
C ASP A 119 -10.80 11.86 -14.01
N TYR A 120 -9.82 11.61 -13.17
CA TYR A 120 -9.43 12.52 -12.09
C TYR A 120 -8.50 13.67 -12.53
N LEU A 121 -7.86 13.61 -13.69
CA LEU A 121 -7.00 14.70 -14.20
C LEU A 121 -7.79 15.99 -14.48
N PRO A 122 -7.15 17.16 -14.37
CA PRO A 122 -5.72 17.48 -14.15
C PRO A 122 -5.32 17.49 -12.67
N ALA A 123 -4.07 17.87 -12.36
CA ALA A 123 -3.65 18.23 -11.02
C ALA A 123 -4.54 19.36 -10.44
N CYS A 124 -4.80 19.32 -9.13
CA CYS A 124 -5.70 20.24 -8.44
C CYS A 124 -5.27 21.70 -8.61
N LYS A 125 -6.07 22.48 -9.35
CA LYS A 125 -5.77 23.88 -9.69
C LYS A 125 -5.77 24.77 -8.45
N GLU A 126 -6.67 24.53 -7.52
CA GLU A 126 -6.77 25.27 -6.27
C GLU A 126 -5.55 25.06 -5.37
N ALA A 127 -4.85 23.93 -5.54
CA ALA A 127 -3.61 23.61 -4.84
C ALA A 127 -2.34 24.10 -5.56
N GLY A 128 -2.46 24.70 -6.76
CA GLY A 128 -1.34 25.21 -7.57
C GLY A 128 -1.16 24.50 -8.92
N GLY A 129 -1.98 23.49 -9.19
CA GLY A 129 -1.99 22.80 -10.49
C GLY A 129 -0.70 22.03 -10.80
N TRP A 130 -0.48 21.78 -12.10
CA TRP A 130 0.69 21.04 -12.57
C TRP A 130 2.04 21.69 -12.25
N GLU A 131 2.09 23.02 -12.21
CA GLU A 131 3.31 23.77 -11.94
C GLU A 131 3.82 23.52 -10.53
N ASP A 132 2.98 23.72 -9.51
CA ASP A 132 3.34 23.52 -8.11
C ASP A 132 3.51 22.03 -7.77
N MET A 133 2.75 21.13 -8.42
CA MET A 133 2.97 19.68 -8.30
C MET A 133 4.35 19.28 -8.83
N LYS A 134 4.78 19.89 -9.94
CA LYS A 134 6.11 19.67 -10.48
C LYS A 134 7.20 20.19 -9.54
N GLU A 135 7.01 21.37 -8.95
CA GLU A 135 7.95 21.91 -7.95
C GLU A 135 8.07 20.96 -6.74
N LEU A 136 6.95 20.39 -6.26
CA LEU A 136 6.98 19.39 -5.19
C LEU A 136 7.80 18.16 -5.60
N ALA A 137 7.53 17.60 -6.78
CA ALA A 137 8.26 16.44 -7.30
C ALA A 137 9.76 16.73 -7.47
N ASP A 138 10.11 17.89 -8.02
CA ASP A 138 11.50 18.31 -8.19
C ASP A 138 12.19 18.48 -6.82
N THR A 139 11.53 19.10 -5.84
CA THR A 139 12.04 19.24 -4.48
C THR A 139 12.29 17.88 -3.81
N MET A 140 11.38 16.90 -4.00
CA MET A 140 11.60 15.53 -3.53
C MET A 140 12.92 14.98 -4.08
N HIS A 141 13.14 15.12 -5.38
CA HIS A 141 14.36 14.63 -6.02
C HIS A 141 15.62 15.40 -5.64
N GLU A 142 15.54 16.72 -5.43
CA GLU A 142 16.64 17.54 -4.92
C GLU A 142 17.07 17.10 -3.52
N CYS A 143 16.12 16.70 -2.67
CA CYS A 143 16.40 16.13 -1.35
C CYS A 143 16.88 14.67 -1.40
N GLY A 144 16.98 14.05 -2.57
CA GLY A 144 17.32 12.63 -2.73
C GLY A 144 16.18 11.67 -2.37
N TYR A 145 14.95 12.17 -2.35
CA TYR A 145 13.74 11.45 -2.01
C TYR A 145 13.01 10.91 -3.24
N MET A 146 12.04 10.02 -3.02
CA MET A 146 11.21 9.43 -4.05
C MET A 146 9.79 10.00 -4.01
N PHE A 147 9.22 10.28 -5.18
CA PHE A 147 7.89 10.85 -5.34
C PHE A 147 6.91 9.85 -5.94
N GLY A 148 5.82 9.57 -5.23
CA GLY A 148 4.75 8.69 -5.66
C GLY A 148 3.37 9.29 -5.46
N ILE A 149 2.41 8.79 -6.21
CA ILE A 149 1.03 9.25 -6.20
C ILE A 149 0.05 8.11 -5.95
N HIS A 150 -1.09 8.44 -5.33
CA HIS A 150 -2.27 7.61 -5.27
C HIS A 150 -3.05 7.69 -6.57
N ASP A 151 -3.58 6.56 -6.99
CA ASP A 151 -4.45 6.42 -8.14
C ASP A 151 -5.37 5.20 -7.96
N GLN A 152 -6.45 5.09 -8.78
CA GLN A 152 -7.44 4.04 -8.61
C GLN A 152 -8.15 3.75 -9.95
N TYR A 153 -8.41 2.46 -10.27
CA TYR A 153 -9.00 2.01 -11.54
C TYR A 153 -9.99 0.85 -11.35
N ARG A 154 -10.59 0.73 -10.18
CA ARG A 154 -11.66 -0.23 -9.92
C ARG A 154 -13.00 0.46 -9.71
N ASP A 155 -13.02 1.50 -8.88
CA ASP A 155 -14.23 2.26 -8.65
C ASP A 155 -14.51 3.16 -9.84
N PHE A 156 -15.73 3.07 -10.36
CA PHE A 156 -16.16 3.75 -11.56
C PHE A 156 -17.27 4.73 -11.19
N TYR A 157 -16.87 5.97 -10.92
CA TYR A 157 -17.80 7.00 -10.46
C TYR A 157 -18.75 7.44 -11.56
N LYS A 158 -20.04 7.54 -11.21
CA LYS A 158 -21.07 8.01 -12.17
C LYS A 158 -20.84 9.47 -12.60
N ALA A 159 -20.15 10.26 -11.79
CA ALA A 159 -19.74 11.62 -12.11
C ALA A 159 -18.51 11.71 -13.05
N ALA A 160 -17.85 10.59 -13.33
CA ALA A 160 -16.71 10.56 -14.25
C ALA A 160 -17.17 10.84 -15.69
N PRO A 161 -16.51 11.73 -16.46
CA PRO A 161 -16.86 12.03 -17.85
C PRO A 161 -16.91 10.82 -18.78
N SER A 162 -16.09 9.80 -18.51
CA SER A 162 -16.06 8.55 -19.30
C SER A 162 -16.98 7.46 -18.74
N PHE A 163 -17.83 7.78 -17.74
CA PHE A 163 -18.74 6.78 -17.22
C PHE A 163 -19.67 6.24 -18.32
N ASP A 164 -19.60 4.96 -18.53
CA ASP A 164 -20.46 4.22 -19.46
C ASP A 164 -20.75 2.84 -18.86
N GLU A 165 -22.02 2.53 -18.67
CA GLU A 165 -22.47 1.23 -18.15
C GLU A 165 -21.94 0.04 -18.98
N ASN A 166 -21.57 0.27 -20.24
CA ASN A 166 -20.96 -0.77 -21.07
C ASN A 166 -19.53 -1.13 -20.63
N TYR A 167 -18.87 -0.28 -19.83
CA TYR A 167 -17.53 -0.57 -19.26
C TYR A 167 -17.60 -1.04 -17.82
N ALA A 168 -18.77 -1.00 -17.20
CA ALA A 168 -18.97 -1.50 -15.85
C ALA A 168 -19.05 -3.03 -15.80
N CYS A 169 -18.65 -3.62 -14.67
CA CYS A 169 -18.89 -5.03 -14.39
C CYS A 169 -20.39 -5.34 -14.35
N ARG A 170 -20.79 -6.47 -14.93
CA ARG A 170 -22.16 -6.98 -14.88
C ARG A 170 -22.20 -8.31 -14.14
N LEU A 171 -23.23 -8.48 -13.32
CA LEU A 171 -23.56 -9.75 -12.67
C LEU A 171 -24.22 -10.73 -13.68
N PRO A 172 -24.32 -12.02 -13.33
CA PRO A 172 -24.94 -13.03 -14.20
C PRO A 172 -26.39 -12.74 -14.59
N ASP A 173 -27.12 -11.97 -13.78
CA ASP A 173 -28.50 -11.54 -14.07
C ASP A 173 -28.57 -10.27 -14.96
N GLY A 174 -27.41 -9.74 -15.36
CA GLY A 174 -27.28 -8.55 -16.19
C GLY A 174 -27.28 -7.23 -15.42
N SER A 175 -27.49 -7.25 -14.10
CA SER A 175 -27.43 -6.04 -13.26
C SER A 175 -26.01 -5.54 -13.10
N ILE A 176 -25.89 -4.24 -12.77
CA ILE A 176 -24.62 -3.57 -12.50
C ILE A 176 -24.54 -3.30 -11.00
N PRO A 177 -23.51 -3.80 -10.28
CA PRO A 177 -23.32 -3.48 -8.87
C PRO A 177 -23.09 -1.99 -8.68
N GLU A 178 -23.73 -1.40 -7.68
CA GLU A 178 -23.60 0.02 -7.36
C GLU A 178 -23.51 0.24 -5.87
N HIS A 179 -22.76 1.28 -5.48
CA HIS A 179 -22.72 1.81 -4.12
C HIS A 179 -22.35 3.31 -4.13
N GLN A 180 -22.33 3.94 -2.97
CA GLN A 180 -21.98 5.36 -2.83
C GLN A 180 -21.09 5.61 -1.60
N ARG A 181 -20.30 4.61 -1.25
CA ARG A 181 -19.56 4.60 0.01
C ARG A 181 -18.42 5.63 0.08
N TRP A 182 -17.72 5.90 -1.05
CA TRP A 182 -16.51 6.72 -1.03
C TRP A 182 -16.79 8.19 -1.35
N ALA A 183 -15.77 9.06 -1.19
CA ALA A 183 -15.91 10.50 -1.28
C ALA A 183 -16.61 10.99 -2.58
N GLY A 184 -16.37 10.33 -3.69
CA GLY A 184 -16.98 10.68 -4.99
C GLY A 184 -18.45 10.31 -5.15
N GLY A 185 -19.08 9.69 -4.17
CA GLY A 185 -20.51 9.35 -4.18
C GLY A 185 -20.84 8.15 -5.10
N PRO A 186 -21.96 8.20 -5.84
CA PRO A 186 -22.49 7.07 -6.60
C PRO A 186 -21.49 6.50 -7.62
N GLN A 187 -21.25 5.20 -7.55
CA GLN A 187 -20.27 4.49 -8.36
C GLN A 187 -20.67 3.04 -8.63
N SER A 188 -20.04 2.46 -9.62
CA SER A 188 -20.04 1.05 -9.98
C SER A 188 -18.61 0.52 -9.95
N TYR A 189 -18.35 -0.63 -10.57
CA TYR A 189 -17.00 -1.18 -10.74
C TYR A 189 -16.62 -1.16 -12.21
N LEU A 190 -15.52 -0.48 -12.54
CA LEU A 190 -14.92 -0.54 -13.86
C LEU A 190 -14.43 -1.97 -14.11
N CYS A 191 -14.86 -2.58 -15.21
CA CYS A 191 -14.33 -3.89 -15.57
C CYS A 191 -12.81 -3.82 -15.76
N ALA A 192 -12.06 -4.70 -15.08
CA ALA A 192 -10.61 -4.65 -15.11
C ALA A 192 -10.01 -4.81 -16.51
N THR A 193 -10.79 -5.33 -17.49
CA THR A 193 -10.40 -5.34 -18.91
C THR A 193 -10.12 -3.95 -19.46
N GLN A 194 -10.72 -2.90 -18.87
CA GLN A 194 -10.59 -1.50 -19.28
C GLN A 194 -9.46 -0.77 -18.54
N ALA A 195 -9.09 -1.24 -17.35
CA ALA A 195 -8.10 -0.57 -16.49
C ALA A 195 -6.75 -0.29 -17.18
N PRO A 196 -6.14 -1.20 -17.98
CA PRO A 196 -4.88 -0.92 -18.64
C PRO A 196 -4.93 0.27 -19.62
N TYR A 197 -6.07 0.51 -20.27
CA TYR A 197 -6.25 1.66 -21.13
C TYR A 197 -6.19 2.96 -20.33
N TYR A 198 -6.94 3.06 -19.23
CA TYR A 198 -7.00 4.26 -18.41
C TYR A 198 -5.66 4.53 -17.71
N VAL A 199 -5.00 3.51 -17.17
CA VAL A 199 -3.66 3.62 -16.58
C VAL A 199 -2.69 4.23 -17.62
N LYS A 200 -2.62 3.66 -18.80
CA LYS A 200 -1.75 4.16 -19.85
C LYS A 200 -2.09 5.61 -20.26
N ARG A 201 -3.38 5.95 -20.40
CA ARG A 201 -3.86 7.29 -20.71
C ARG A 201 -3.36 8.31 -19.69
N ASN A 202 -3.66 8.03 -18.42
CA ASN A 202 -3.42 8.98 -17.34
C ASN A 202 -1.92 9.17 -17.07
N PHE A 203 -1.14 8.10 -16.96
CA PHE A 203 0.31 8.20 -16.74
C PHE A 203 1.05 8.82 -17.94
N THR A 204 0.54 8.65 -19.16
CA THR A 204 1.07 9.36 -20.34
C THR A 204 0.84 10.87 -20.20
N GLU A 205 -0.33 11.28 -19.73
CA GLU A 205 -0.66 12.71 -19.55
C GLU A 205 0.16 13.33 -18.42
N ILE A 206 0.27 12.67 -17.26
CA ILE A 206 1.11 13.13 -16.14
C ILE A 206 2.56 13.36 -16.62
N LYS A 207 3.11 12.41 -17.38
CA LYS A 207 4.47 12.51 -17.95
C LYS A 207 4.65 13.71 -18.88
N LYS A 208 3.62 14.07 -19.69
CA LYS A 208 3.67 15.25 -20.59
C LYS A 208 3.81 16.56 -19.82
N HIS A 209 3.31 16.64 -18.59
CA HIS A 209 3.47 17.80 -17.71
C HIS A 209 4.83 17.85 -17.01
N GLY A 210 5.75 16.93 -17.33
CA GLY A 210 7.10 16.91 -16.80
C GLY A 210 7.19 16.40 -15.35
N ILE A 211 6.14 15.76 -14.85
CA ILE A 211 6.15 15.11 -13.55
C ILE A 211 6.92 13.79 -13.64
N ARG A 212 8.02 13.68 -12.91
CA ARG A 212 8.77 12.43 -12.76
C ARG A 212 8.23 11.68 -11.56
N LEU A 213 7.66 10.50 -11.79
CA LEU A 213 7.18 9.61 -10.75
C LEU A 213 8.19 8.49 -10.51
N ASP A 214 8.48 8.21 -9.23
CA ASP A 214 9.26 7.04 -8.81
C ASP A 214 8.36 5.87 -8.45
N GLY A 215 7.14 6.14 -8.01
CA GLY A 215 6.16 5.11 -7.68
C GLY A 215 4.73 5.53 -7.93
N ALA A 216 3.84 4.55 -7.95
CA ALA A 216 2.41 4.76 -8.05
C ALA A 216 1.65 3.68 -7.27
N TYR A 217 0.72 4.13 -6.47
CA TYR A 217 -0.19 3.31 -5.71
C TYR A 217 -1.48 3.15 -6.50
N LEU A 218 -1.78 1.94 -6.94
CA LEU A 218 -3.05 1.60 -7.55
C LEU A 218 -3.95 0.99 -6.49
N ASP A 219 -4.81 1.84 -5.93
CA ASP A 219 -5.68 1.52 -4.82
C ASP A 219 -6.64 0.37 -5.13
N VAL A 220 -7.08 -0.33 -4.10
CA VAL A 220 -8.06 -1.43 -4.08
C VAL A 220 -7.75 -2.64 -4.98
N PHE A 221 -6.61 -2.68 -5.67
CA PHE A 221 -6.29 -3.80 -6.56
C PHE A 221 -5.95 -5.08 -5.80
N THR A 222 -5.29 -4.98 -4.65
CA THR A 222 -4.77 -6.13 -3.90
C THR A 222 -5.54 -6.46 -2.62
N CYS A 223 -6.38 -5.55 -2.11
CA CYS A 223 -7.20 -5.78 -0.92
C CYS A 223 -8.55 -6.44 -1.22
N ASN A 224 -9.00 -6.40 -2.47
CA ASN A 224 -10.29 -6.95 -2.87
C ASN A 224 -10.13 -8.27 -3.62
N GLU A 225 -11.15 -9.12 -3.52
CA GLU A 225 -11.32 -10.25 -4.42
C GLU A 225 -11.35 -9.76 -5.88
N GLY A 226 -10.89 -10.61 -6.80
CA GLY A 226 -11.02 -10.31 -8.22
C GLY A 226 -12.49 -10.19 -8.62
N ASP A 227 -12.83 -9.10 -9.30
CA ASP A 227 -14.18 -8.92 -9.83
C ASP A 227 -14.46 -9.91 -10.97
N GLU A 228 -15.71 -10.30 -11.12
CA GLU A 228 -16.20 -11.08 -12.27
C GLU A 228 -17.11 -10.20 -13.11
N CYS A 229 -17.16 -10.42 -14.43
CA CYS A 229 -18.02 -9.67 -15.34
C CYS A 229 -18.67 -10.59 -16.36
N ASP A 230 -19.98 -10.56 -16.43
CA ASP A 230 -20.78 -11.33 -17.40
C ASP A 230 -21.21 -10.50 -18.63
N ASN A 231 -20.69 -9.27 -18.80
CA ASN A 231 -20.93 -8.51 -20.02
C ASN A 231 -20.38 -9.29 -21.24
N PRO A 232 -21.19 -9.58 -22.26
CA PRO A 232 -20.78 -10.40 -23.40
C PRO A 232 -19.63 -9.79 -24.22
N GLU A 233 -19.44 -8.46 -24.19
CA GLU A 233 -18.38 -7.77 -24.94
C GLU A 233 -17.03 -7.84 -24.24
N HIS A 234 -17.01 -8.01 -22.91
CA HIS A 234 -15.79 -8.08 -22.11
C HIS A 234 -15.96 -8.99 -20.88
N ARG A 235 -16.49 -10.20 -21.13
CA ARG A 235 -16.62 -11.20 -20.07
C ARG A 235 -15.27 -11.45 -19.41
N MET A 236 -15.29 -11.52 -18.07
CA MET A 236 -14.06 -11.61 -17.28
C MET A 236 -14.31 -12.51 -16.08
N THR A 237 -13.46 -13.50 -15.90
CA THR A 237 -13.39 -14.31 -14.69
C THR A 237 -12.53 -13.61 -13.64
N ARG A 238 -12.61 -14.02 -12.38
CA ARG A 238 -11.77 -13.52 -11.28
C ARG A 238 -10.28 -13.65 -11.59
N ARG A 239 -9.85 -14.76 -12.19
CA ARG A 239 -8.47 -14.94 -12.61
C ARG A 239 -8.04 -13.93 -13.66
N GLU A 240 -8.86 -13.70 -14.67
CA GLU A 240 -8.57 -12.69 -15.70
C GLU A 240 -8.56 -11.28 -15.12
N CYS A 241 -9.38 -10.98 -14.10
CA CYS A 241 -9.32 -9.73 -13.37
C CYS A 241 -7.92 -9.51 -12.78
N TYR A 242 -7.35 -10.49 -12.09
CA TYR A 242 -5.99 -10.41 -11.57
C TYR A 242 -4.94 -10.24 -12.68
N GLU A 243 -5.12 -10.91 -13.83
CA GLU A 243 -4.23 -10.76 -14.97
C GLU A 243 -4.28 -9.33 -15.55
N PHE A 244 -5.46 -8.71 -15.65
CA PHE A 244 -5.61 -7.32 -16.11
C PHE A 244 -5.04 -6.30 -15.11
N ARG A 245 -5.29 -6.49 -13.82
CA ARG A 245 -4.66 -5.68 -12.76
C ARG A 245 -3.13 -5.82 -12.80
N GLY A 246 -2.62 -7.03 -12.96
CA GLY A 246 -1.18 -7.30 -13.12
C GLY A 246 -0.56 -6.59 -14.33
N ARG A 247 -1.28 -6.50 -15.45
CA ARG A 247 -0.84 -5.73 -16.63
C ARG A 247 -0.68 -4.23 -16.33
N CYS A 248 -1.50 -3.67 -15.43
CA CYS A 248 -1.34 -2.28 -14.97
C CYS A 248 -0.01 -2.12 -14.21
N PHE A 249 0.30 -3.03 -13.29
CA PHE A 249 1.57 -3.00 -12.57
C PHE A 249 2.78 -3.19 -13.50
N GLU A 250 2.71 -4.15 -14.43
CA GLU A 250 3.79 -4.37 -15.42
C GLU A 250 3.99 -3.14 -16.33
N TYR A 251 2.91 -2.45 -16.72
CA TYR A 251 3.02 -1.21 -17.47
C TYR A 251 3.79 -0.15 -16.66
N LEU A 252 3.47 0.06 -15.39
CA LEU A 252 4.18 1.00 -14.53
C LEU A 252 5.67 0.64 -14.41
N LEU A 253 6.00 -0.62 -14.13
CA LEU A 253 7.39 -1.10 -14.10
C LEU A 253 8.12 -0.82 -15.43
N SER A 254 7.45 -1.02 -16.58
CA SER A 254 8.03 -0.74 -17.89
C SER A 254 8.33 0.75 -18.12
N GLN A 255 7.68 1.63 -17.36
CA GLN A 255 7.93 3.07 -17.38
C GLN A 255 8.95 3.50 -16.30
N GLY A 256 9.50 2.57 -15.51
CA GLY A 256 10.39 2.85 -14.40
C GLY A 256 9.68 3.35 -13.15
N ILE A 257 8.35 3.21 -13.08
CA ILE A 257 7.50 3.59 -11.95
C ILE A 257 7.24 2.35 -11.11
N LEU A 258 7.55 2.40 -9.82
CA LEU A 258 7.40 1.27 -8.90
C LEU A 258 5.94 1.13 -8.46
N PRO A 259 5.26 0.02 -8.82
CA PRO A 259 3.87 -0.16 -8.43
C PRO A 259 3.73 -0.58 -6.98
N SER A 260 2.71 -0.03 -6.35
CA SER A 260 2.19 -0.46 -5.06
C SER A 260 0.67 -0.58 -5.08
N SER A 261 0.10 -1.15 -4.05
CA SER A 261 -1.34 -1.23 -3.83
C SER A 261 -1.62 -1.35 -2.34
N GLU A 262 -2.88 -1.49 -1.95
CA GLU A 262 -3.31 -1.35 -0.57
C GLU A 262 -2.70 -2.43 0.34
N GLU A 263 -2.80 -3.68 -0.04
CA GLU A 263 -2.30 -4.82 0.73
C GLU A 263 -1.37 -5.70 -0.09
N VAL A 264 -0.91 -6.78 0.54
CA VAL A 264 -0.17 -7.83 -0.14
C VAL A 264 -1.13 -8.90 -0.68
N SER A 265 -0.80 -9.44 -1.85
CA SER A 265 -1.52 -10.57 -2.43
C SER A 265 -0.57 -11.42 -3.27
N ASP A 266 -0.70 -12.73 -3.23
CA ASP A 266 0.21 -13.67 -3.91
C ASP A 266 0.20 -13.51 -5.43
N TRP A 267 -0.95 -13.23 -6.05
CA TRP A 267 -1.06 -13.00 -7.49
C TRP A 267 -0.28 -11.76 -7.96
N ALA A 268 -0.09 -10.76 -7.07
CA ALA A 268 0.57 -9.50 -7.38
C ALA A 268 2.09 -9.55 -7.19
N VAL A 269 2.62 -10.55 -6.46
CA VAL A 269 4.05 -10.68 -6.14
C VAL A 269 4.99 -10.51 -7.33
N PRO A 270 4.70 -11.00 -8.56
CA PRO A 270 5.59 -10.82 -9.70
C PRO A 270 5.90 -9.36 -10.06
N SER A 271 4.99 -8.43 -9.79
CA SER A 271 5.12 -7.02 -10.21
C SER A 271 4.97 -5.99 -9.08
N LEU A 272 4.26 -6.32 -8.01
CA LEU A 272 4.10 -5.42 -6.84
C LEU A 272 5.45 -5.25 -6.12
N VAL A 273 5.89 -4.00 -5.89
CA VAL A 273 7.19 -3.74 -5.22
C VAL A 273 7.00 -3.48 -3.73
N PHE A 274 5.97 -2.76 -3.35
CA PHE A 274 5.62 -2.49 -1.96
C PHE A 274 4.10 -2.42 -1.80
N CYS A 275 3.62 -2.57 -0.59
CA CYS A 275 2.21 -2.36 -0.24
C CYS A 275 2.04 -1.08 0.58
N HIS A 276 0.78 -0.68 0.80
CA HIS A 276 0.44 0.47 1.62
C HIS A 276 0.31 0.08 3.09
N TYR A 277 -0.32 -1.06 3.34
CA TYR A 277 -0.51 -1.62 4.66
C TYR A 277 0.19 -2.97 4.80
N ALA A 278 0.89 -3.16 5.91
CA ALA A 278 1.38 -4.47 6.30
C ALA A 278 0.21 -5.42 6.64
N PRO A 279 0.36 -6.75 6.44
CA PRO A 279 -0.76 -7.71 6.56
C PRO A 279 -1.46 -7.74 7.92
N TYR A 280 -0.83 -7.21 8.96
CA TYR A 280 -1.39 -7.25 10.32
C TYR A 280 -2.31 -6.10 10.68
N ASP A 281 -2.40 -5.07 9.85
CA ASP A 281 -3.20 -3.89 10.19
C ASP A 281 -4.67 -4.26 10.41
N PHE A 282 -5.21 -5.16 9.61
CA PHE A 282 -6.58 -5.66 9.74
C PHE A 282 -6.81 -6.59 10.93
N MET A 283 -5.75 -7.21 11.45
CA MET A 283 -5.83 -8.09 12.63
C MET A 283 -5.77 -7.31 13.93
N MET A 284 -5.36 -6.05 13.89
CA MET A 284 -5.24 -5.18 15.04
C MET A 284 -6.52 -4.36 15.18
N LYS A 285 -7.49 -4.96 15.88
CA LYS A 285 -8.79 -4.36 16.14
C LYS A 285 -8.66 -3.03 16.90
N LYS A 286 -9.72 -2.20 16.83
CA LYS A 286 -9.85 -0.95 17.59
C LYS A 286 -9.41 -1.13 19.05
N PRO A 287 -8.77 -0.13 19.66
CA PRO A 287 -8.40 -0.17 21.08
C PRO A 287 -9.57 -0.63 21.96
N GLY A 288 -9.30 -1.55 22.90
CA GLY A 288 -10.33 -2.12 23.79
C GLY A 288 -11.13 -3.28 23.20
N THR A 289 -10.92 -3.67 21.95
CA THR A 289 -11.55 -4.85 21.36
C THR A 289 -10.69 -6.09 21.65
N PRO A 290 -11.25 -7.21 22.13
CA PRO A 290 -10.48 -8.43 22.35
C PRO A 290 -9.82 -8.93 21.05
N LYS A 291 -8.54 -9.29 21.12
CA LYS A 291 -7.84 -9.95 20.01
C LYS A 291 -8.32 -11.39 19.87
N GLU A 292 -8.53 -11.83 18.63
CA GLU A 292 -9.00 -13.20 18.32
C GLU A 292 -7.86 -14.17 18.03
N GLY A 293 -6.64 -13.85 18.37
CA GLY A 293 -5.48 -14.70 18.14
C GLY A 293 -4.17 -13.92 18.26
N VAL A 294 -3.09 -14.62 17.95
CA VAL A 294 -1.74 -14.05 17.92
C VAL A 294 -1.28 -14.01 16.45
N PRO A 295 -0.89 -12.84 15.93
CA PRO A 295 -0.38 -12.74 14.58
C PRO A 295 0.89 -13.58 14.39
N VAL A 296 0.93 -14.36 13.32
CA VAL A 296 2.11 -15.11 12.85
C VAL A 296 2.48 -14.60 11.45
N PRO A 297 3.77 -14.38 11.14
CA PRO A 297 4.20 -13.76 9.90
C PRO A 297 4.19 -14.74 8.70
N LEU A 298 3.08 -15.46 8.47
CA LEU A 298 2.99 -16.47 7.41
C LEU A 298 3.32 -15.90 6.03
N TYR A 299 2.81 -14.71 5.71
CA TYR A 299 3.12 -14.05 4.44
C TYR A 299 4.63 -13.79 4.31
N ASN A 300 5.28 -13.28 5.36
CA ASN A 300 6.71 -12.96 5.34
C ASN A 300 7.59 -14.21 5.30
N LEU A 301 7.18 -15.31 5.94
CA LEU A 301 7.87 -16.59 5.81
C LEU A 301 7.87 -17.12 4.36
N VAL A 302 6.92 -16.65 3.52
CA VAL A 302 6.85 -16.99 2.10
C VAL A 302 7.48 -15.91 1.22
N TYR A 303 7.18 -14.62 1.46
CA TYR A 303 7.39 -13.54 0.50
C TYR A 303 8.15 -12.32 1.04
N HIS A 304 8.83 -12.42 2.18
CA HIS A 304 9.52 -11.26 2.80
C HIS A 304 10.45 -10.53 1.82
N ASP A 305 11.23 -11.27 1.06
CA ASP A 305 12.18 -10.75 0.09
C ASP A 305 11.55 -10.36 -1.27
N CYS A 306 10.21 -10.33 -1.35
CA CYS A 306 9.48 -10.04 -2.58
C CYS A 306 8.77 -8.69 -2.58
N VAL A 307 8.22 -8.25 -1.44
CA VAL A 307 7.40 -7.04 -1.32
C VAL A 307 7.74 -6.30 -0.04
N ILE A 308 8.04 -5.00 -0.15
CA ILE A 308 8.29 -4.14 1.01
C ILE A 308 6.95 -3.86 1.71
N GLN A 309 6.94 -4.01 3.04
CA GLN A 309 5.77 -3.82 3.88
C GLN A 309 6.01 -2.70 4.90
N PRO A 310 5.44 -1.50 4.67
CA PRO A 310 5.49 -0.41 5.64
C PRO A 310 4.57 -0.64 6.84
N TRP A 311 5.01 -0.18 8.01
CA TRP A 311 4.30 -0.26 9.29
C TRP A 311 4.14 1.12 9.91
N MET A 312 2.94 1.44 10.37
CA MET A 312 2.62 2.74 10.97
C MET A 312 3.39 2.95 12.29
N MET A 313 4.24 3.97 12.35
CA MET A 313 5.07 4.24 13.52
C MET A 313 4.31 4.92 14.68
N ASP A 314 3.17 5.51 14.39
CA ASP A 314 2.30 6.20 15.35
C ASP A 314 1.39 5.26 16.15
N LYS A 315 1.18 4.03 15.69
CA LYS A 315 0.34 3.04 16.40
C LYS A 315 1.06 2.50 17.61
N VAL A 316 0.79 3.10 18.76
CA VAL A 316 1.38 2.74 20.07
C VAL A 316 0.29 2.68 21.12
N SER A 317 0.06 1.48 21.65
CA SER A 317 -0.69 1.24 22.86
C SER A 317 -0.01 0.14 23.68
N GLU A 318 -0.46 -0.12 24.91
CA GLU A 318 0.05 -1.26 25.69
C GLU A 318 -0.09 -2.61 24.98
N ALA A 319 -1.06 -2.72 24.07
CA ALA A 319 -1.34 -3.93 23.31
C ALA A 319 -0.83 -3.88 21.84
N GLU A 320 -0.48 -2.70 21.33
CA GLU A 320 -0.24 -2.46 19.93
C GLU A 320 0.95 -1.51 19.75
N ASN A 321 2.12 -2.07 19.51
CA ASN A 321 3.30 -1.30 19.16
C ASN A 321 3.80 -1.75 17.79
N TYR A 322 3.37 -1.05 16.75
CA TYR A 322 3.70 -1.39 15.37
C TYR A 322 5.18 -1.30 15.05
N MET A 323 5.96 -0.47 15.77
CA MET A 323 7.40 -0.50 15.66
C MET A 323 7.99 -1.88 15.98
N LEU A 324 7.48 -2.54 17.02
CA LEU A 324 7.95 -3.88 17.41
C LEU A 324 7.57 -4.92 16.35
N TYR A 325 6.38 -4.82 15.78
CA TYR A 325 5.97 -5.67 14.66
C TYR A 325 6.79 -5.38 13.40
N ALA A 326 7.06 -4.10 13.10
CA ALA A 326 7.92 -3.73 11.98
C ALA A 326 9.32 -4.35 12.11
N LEU A 327 9.92 -4.30 13.30
CA LEU A 327 11.20 -4.92 13.58
C LEU A 327 11.14 -6.45 13.45
N LEU A 328 10.15 -7.08 14.08
CA LEU A 328 9.96 -8.54 14.00
C LEU A 328 9.80 -9.03 12.56
N ASN A 329 9.18 -8.23 11.71
CA ASN A 329 8.90 -8.55 10.32
C ASN A 329 9.93 -8.02 9.32
N GLY A 330 10.97 -7.29 9.75
CA GLY A 330 11.93 -6.66 8.84
C GLY A 330 11.31 -5.64 7.89
N GLY A 331 10.18 -5.02 8.30
CA GLY A 331 9.42 -4.07 7.50
C GLY A 331 10.01 -2.66 7.48
N ALA A 332 9.37 -1.77 6.71
CA ALA A 332 9.75 -0.37 6.60
C ALA A 332 8.91 0.53 7.53
N PRO A 333 9.38 1.73 7.94
CA PRO A 333 8.59 2.66 8.74
C PRO A 333 7.61 3.44 7.87
N TYR A 334 6.38 3.64 8.36
CA TYR A 334 5.32 4.40 7.70
C TYR A 334 4.78 5.50 8.60
N LEU A 335 4.75 6.73 8.08
CA LEU A 335 4.29 7.93 8.75
C LEU A 335 3.05 8.45 8.05
N ILE A 336 1.86 8.21 8.62
CA ILE A 336 0.58 8.69 8.06
C ILE A 336 0.14 9.90 8.86
N ARG A 337 0.08 11.06 8.20
CA ARG A 337 -0.50 12.30 8.75
C ARG A 337 -1.05 13.15 7.64
N ASP A 338 -2.21 13.74 7.88
CA ASP A 338 -2.88 14.66 6.95
C ASP A 338 -3.10 14.05 5.56
N ALA A 339 -3.50 12.78 5.49
CA ALA A 339 -3.96 12.14 4.28
C ALA A 339 -5.27 12.79 3.80
N ALA A 340 -5.59 12.69 2.50
CA ALA A 340 -6.79 13.32 1.95
C ALA A 340 -8.05 12.45 2.11
N TYR A 341 -7.93 11.19 2.53
CA TYR A 341 -9.13 10.39 2.77
C TYR A 341 -9.89 10.87 4.03
N PRO A 342 -11.21 10.87 3.98
CA PRO A 342 -12.01 11.24 5.14
C PRO A 342 -11.86 10.20 6.24
N ASN A 343 -11.55 10.64 7.46
CA ASN A 343 -11.41 9.75 8.62
C ASN A 343 -12.79 9.44 9.20
N ILE A 344 -13.40 8.34 8.73
CA ILE A 344 -14.81 8.05 8.98
C ILE A 344 -15.04 7.16 10.19
N ASP A 345 -14.13 6.24 10.45
CA ASP A 345 -14.32 5.22 11.48
C ASP A 345 -13.32 5.32 12.64
N GLY A 346 -12.52 6.40 12.72
CA GLY A 346 -11.40 6.46 13.66
C GLY A 346 -10.37 5.35 13.42
N ALA A 347 -10.36 4.73 12.23
CA ALA A 347 -9.39 3.68 11.88
C ALA A 347 -7.96 4.23 11.87
N PHE A 348 -7.83 5.52 11.53
CA PHE A 348 -6.60 6.29 11.58
C PHE A 348 -6.70 7.38 12.64
N ASP A 349 -7.42 7.07 13.72
CA ASP A 349 -7.81 7.99 14.75
C ASP A 349 -6.62 8.81 15.24
N ASP A 350 -6.87 10.13 15.39
CA ASP A 350 -5.93 11.14 15.87
C ASP A 350 -5.46 10.94 17.33
N ASN A 351 -5.71 9.80 17.92
CA ASN A 351 -5.07 9.34 19.15
C ASN A 351 -3.57 9.13 19.00
N VAL A 352 -2.97 9.73 17.96
CA VAL A 352 -1.52 9.84 17.82
C VAL A 352 -0.99 10.71 18.95
N THR A 353 -0.48 10.04 19.96
CA THR A 353 0.16 10.69 21.12
C THR A 353 1.60 11.09 20.85
N LEU A 354 2.19 10.61 19.73
CA LEU A 354 3.58 10.83 19.38
C LEU A 354 3.77 12.14 18.62
N SER A 355 4.80 12.91 19.03
CA SER A 355 5.30 14.02 18.22
C SER A 355 5.98 13.52 16.95
N ARG A 356 6.08 14.38 15.92
CA ARG A 356 6.83 14.08 14.68
C ARG A 356 8.27 13.65 14.98
N LYS A 357 8.92 14.26 15.99
CA LYS A 357 10.27 13.93 16.40
C LYS A 357 10.37 12.49 16.94
N GLU A 358 9.41 12.07 17.76
CA GLU A 358 9.35 10.72 18.29
C GLU A 358 9.12 9.68 17.20
N GLU A 359 8.23 9.96 16.23
CA GLU A 359 8.03 9.09 15.07
C GLU A 359 9.30 8.92 14.24
N ILE A 360 10.01 10.01 13.95
CA ILE A 360 11.28 9.97 13.22
C ILE A 360 12.32 9.16 14.00
N GLU A 361 12.40 9.34 15.31
CA GLU A 361 13.34 8.58 16.14
C GLU A 361 13.03 7.08 16.16
N ARG A 362 11.77 6.72 16.28
CA ARG A 362 11.32 5.32 16.20
C ARG A 362 11.60 4.71 14.82
N SER A 363 11.42 5.49 13.76
CA SER A 363 11.68 5.07 12.38
C SER A 363 13.15 4.70 12.15
N LYS A 364 14.10 5.31 12.84
CA LYS A 364 15.54 5.03 12.65
C LYS A 364 15.90 3.56 12.86
N ALA A 365 15.45 2.97 13.98
CA ALA A 365 15.74 1.57 14.28
C ALA A 365 15.13 0.62 13.22
N VAL A 366 13.90 0.91 12.80
CA VAL A 366 13.22 0.13 11.75
C VAL A 366 13.93 0.30 10.41
N THR A 367 14.30 1.53 10.05
CA THR A 367 15.02 1.83 8.81
C THR A 367 16.37 1.10 8.74
N GLU A 368 17.16 1.11 9.82
CA GLU A 368 18.48 0.45 9.85
C GLU A 368 18.35 -1.06 9.69
N LEU A 369 17.38 -1.68 10.38
CA LEU A 369 17.11 -3.10 10.18
C LEU A 369 16.63 -3.38 8.75
N HIS A 370 15.69 -2.57 8.23
CA HIS A 370 15.15 -2.74 6.89
C HIS A 370 16.24 -2.65 5.80
N LYS A 371 17.19 -1.71 5.93
CA LYS A 371 18.35 -1.61 5.04
C LYS A 371 19.11 -2.93 4.93
N GLN A 372 19.20 -3.67 6.03
CA GLN A 372 19.94 -4.93 6.11
C GLN A 372 19.13 -6.11 5.56
N VAL A 373 17.87 -6.24 5.97
CA VAL A 373 17.11 -7.49 5.76
C VAL A 373 16.06 -7.43 4.65
N ALA A 374 15.72 -6.28 4.07
CA ALA A 374 14.61 -6.14 3.10
C ALA A 374 14.67 -7.13 1.92
N LYS A 375 15.87 -7.50 1.48
CA LYS A 375 16.10 -8.44 0.38
C LYS A 375 16.43 -9.88 0.86
N CYS A 376 16.34 -10.13 2.16
CA CYS A 376 16.61 -11.42 2.76
C CYS A 376 15.33 -12.25 2.86
N GLU A 377 15.44 -13.55 2.71
CA GLU A 377 14.36 -14.46 3.06
C GLU A 377 14.18 -14.47 4.58
N MET A 378 12.94 -14.42 5.08
CA MET A 378 12.62 -14.75 6.47
C MET A 378 12.65 -16.28 6.61
N LEU A 379 13.65 -16.80 7.31
CA LEU A 379 13.88 -18.24 7.43
C LEU A 379 13.00 -18.91 8.46
N HIS A 380 12.77 -18.22 9.59
CA HIS A 380 12.10 -18.81 10.75
C HIS A 380 11.44 -17.75 11.61
N HIS A 381 10.33 -18.13 12.23
CA HIS A 381 9.66 -17.39 13.30
C HIS A 381 9.28 -18.35 14.41
N GLU A 382 9.46 -17.95 15.66
CA GLU A 382 9.05 -18.72 16.81
C GLU A 382 8.47 -17.87 17.95
N MET A 383 7.62 -18.48 18.74
CA MET A 383 7.22 -17.99 20.07
C MET A 383 8.19 -18.58 21.08
N VAL A 384 9.08 -17.77 21.64
CA VAL A 384 10.20 -18.23 22.47
C VAL A 384 9.68 -18.95 23.72
N ASN A 385 10.04 -20.22 23.89
CA ASN A 385 9.54 -21.10 24.96
C ASN A 385 7.99 -21.20 25.00
N GLY A 386 7.32 -21.03 23.87
CA GLY A 386 5.85 -21.04 23.79
C GLY A 386 5.18 -19.78 24.34
N ASP A 387 5.94 -18.73 24.68
CA ASP A 387 5.40 -17.45 25.12
C ASP A 387 5.10 -16.55 23.92
N TYR A 388 3.82 -16.40 23.58
CA TYR A 388 3.38 -15.59 22.43
C TYR A 388 3.69 -14.09 22.57
N MET A 389 4.01 -13.60 23.77
CA MET A 389 4.45 -12.24 24.01
C MET A 389 5.95 -12.04 23.75
N VAL A 390 6.72 -13.12 23.57
CA VAL A 390 8.13 -13.08 23.23
C VAL A 390 8.34 -13.84 21.93
N GLN A 391 8.60 -13.11 20.84
CA GLN A 391 8.72 -13.68 19.51
C GLN A 391 10.10 -13.41 18.93
N GLU A 392 10.57 -14.33 18.08
CA GLU A 392 11.85 -14.22 17.40
C GLU A 392 11.71 -14.55 15.91
N THR A 393 12.38 -13.79 15.07
CA THR A 393 12.54 -14.08 13.63
C THR A 393 14.01 -14.16 13.26
N THR A 394 14.31 -14.94 12.21
CA THR A 394 15.66 -14.99 11.62
C THR A 394 15.60 -14.84 10.12
N PHE A 395 16.59 -14.14 9.56
CA PHE A 395 16.72 -13.85 8.14
C PHE A 395 17.92 -14.55 7.52
N SER A 396 17.94 -14.66 6.21
CA SER A 396 18.93 -15.44 5.46
C SER A 396 20.35 -14.90 5.50
N ASP A 397 20.55 -13.65 5.92
CA ASP A 397 21.87 -13.05 6.16
C ASP A 397 22.43 -13.37 7.56
N GLY A 398 21.70 -14.11 8.40
CA GLY A 398 22.04 -14.41 9.77
C GLY A 398 21.51 -13.42 10.80
N THR A 399 20.84 -12.35 10.37
CA THR A 399 20.19 -11.41 11.30
C THR A 399 19.04 -12.08 12.03
N GLY A 400 19.00 -11.90 13.35
CA GLY A 400 17.88 -12.29 14.20
C GLY A 400 17.27 -11.10 14.90
N VAL A 401 15.95 -11.15 15.10
CA VAL A 401 15.20 -10.12 15.85
C VAL A 401 14.35 -10.81 16.91
N ARG A 402 14.55 -10.44 18.16
CA ARG A 402 13.70 -10.88 19.27
C ARG A 402 12.92 -9.70 19.81
N VAL A 403 11.64 -9.85 20.01
CA VAL A 403 10.73 -8.85 20.56
C VAL A 403 10.04 -9.39 21.80
N ASP A 404 10.01 -8.61 22.88
CA ASP A 404 9.19 -8.83 24.07
C ASP A 404 8.08 -7.76 24.09
N PHE A 405 6.89 -8.10 23.64
CA PHE A 405 5.74 -7.20 23.60
C PHE A 405 5.25 -6.77 24.98
N ARG A 406 5.46 -7.60 26.00
CA ARG A 406 5.08 -7.28 27.39
C ARG A 406 5.98 -6.20 27.98
N LYS A 407 7.29 -6.26 27.68
CA LYS A 407 8.28 -5.29 28.16
C LYS A 407 8.49 -4.12 27.20
N GLN A 408 7.85 -4.16 26.02
CA GLN A 408 8.05 -3.17 24.96
C GLN A 408 9.52 -3.03 24.55
N MET A 409 10.23 -4.15 24.41
CA MET A 409 11.67 -4.21 24.15
C MET A 409 11.95 -5.09 22.93
N TYR A 410 13.07 -4.79 22.28
CA TYR A 410 13.59 -5.63 21.20
C TYR A 410 15.09 -5.80 21.31
N GLN A 411 15.60 -6.82 20.64
CA GLN A 411 17.02 -7.08 20.45
C GLN A 411 17.26 -7.54 19.02
N ILE A 412 18.21 -6.91 18.35
CA ILE A 412 18.73 -7.35 17.05
C ILE A 412 20.09 -8.01 17.31
N PHE A 413 20.31 -9.18 16.72
CA PHE A 413 21.53 -9.95 16.89
C PHE A 413 21.90 -10.65 15.57
N HIS A 414 23.09 -11.20 15.51
CA HIS A 414 23.55 -11.95 14.34
C HIS A 414 23.93 -13.37 14.80
N LYS A 415 23.40 -14.39 14.11
CA LYS A 415 23.68 -15.82 14.35
C LYS A 415 24.84 -16.32 13.50
#